data_cbe341eae0aa1a084bf5881a36953357
#
_entry.id   cbe341eae0aa1a084bf5881a36953357
#
_cell.length_a   1.000
_cell.length_b   1.000
_cell.length_c   1.000
_cell.angle_alpha   90.00
_cell.angle_beta   90.00
_cell.angle_gamma   90.00
#
_symmetry.space_group_name_H-M   'P 1'
#
loop_
_entity.id
_entity.type
_entity.pdbx_description
1 polymer ?
#
loop_
_entity_poly.entity_id
_entity_poly.type
_entity_poly.pdbx_seq_one_letter_code
_entity_poly.pdbx_strand_id
1 'polypeptide(L)'
;WVIVGTLLTQAYMALLRMACNSKAIPVFCGVPTDPGLYPFLDYPMYSKAYKEGTTVPNYTLVAIFEDGTERTLTPEDFGLSAYWFNTSLLPAFQAKQALAVSTYLADYEAAGNPPFVAFRFENALLTITQAGVLTGPPEAFTSPLPLGAED
;
A
#
# COMPACT_ATOMS: atom_id res chain seq x y z
N TRP A 1 -18.89 -33.57 -15.40
CA TRP A 1 -17.42 -33.68 -15.42
C TRP A 1 -16.73 -32.35 -15.14
N VAL A 2 -17.26 -31.21 -15.63
CA VAL A 2 -16.64 -29.86 -15.41
C VAL A 2 -16.60 -29.50 -13.91
N ILE A 3 -17.71 -29.71 -13.18
CA ILE A 3 -17.80 -29.39 -11.74
C ILE A 3 -16.80 -30.23 -10.94
N VAL A 4 -16.70 -31.54 -11.22
CA VAL A 4 -15.78 -32.43 -10.53
C VAL A 4 -14.33 -32.04 -10.82
N GLY A 5 -14.00 -31.71 -12.08
CA GLY A 5 -12.69 -31.23 -12.46
C GLY A 5 -12.29 -29.94 -11.74
N THR A 6 -13.22 -28.99 -11.65
CA THR A 6 -12.99 -27.72 -10.94
C THR A 6 -12.73 -27.94 -9.44
N LEU A 7 -13.55 -28.78 -8.79
CA LEU A 7 -13.38 -29.10 -7.36
C LEU A 7 -12.05 -29.81 -7.08
N LEU A 8 -11.65 -30.76 -7.94
CA LEU A 8 -10.36 -31.44 -7.80
C LEU A 8 -9.19 -30.49 -7.99
N THR A 9 -9.27 -29.56 -8.94
CA THR A 9 -8.24 -28.54 -9.15
C THR A 9 -8.13 -27.64 -7.93
N GLN A 10 -9.24 -27.18 -7.37
CA GLN A 10 -9.25 -26.35 -6.16
C GLN A 10 -8.66 -27.07 -4.96
N ALA A 11 -9.04 -28.36 -4.74
CA ALA A 11 -8.50 -29.17 -3.66
C ALA A 11 -6.99 -29.38 -3.81
N TYR A 12 -6.52 -29.67 -5.04
CA TYR A 12 -5.10 -29.83 -5.34
C TYR A 12 -4.30 -28.55 -5.04
N MET A 13 -4.80 -27.39 -5.46
CA MET A 13 -4.15 -26.12 -5.23
C MET A 13 -4.14 -25.73 -3.74
N ALA A 14 -5.20 -26.03 -3.01
CA ALA A 14 -5.24 -25.82 -1.55
C ALA A 14 -4.20 -26.70 -0.83
N LEU A 15 -4.06 -27.94 -1.24
CA LEU A 15 -3.04 -28.87 -0.71
C LEU A 15 -1.61 -28.40 -1.00
N LEU A 16 -1.34 -27.92 -2.21
CA LEU A 16 -0.04 -27.33 -2.56
C LEU A 16 0.30 -26.14 -1.66
N ARG A 17 -0.67 -25.25 -1.42
CA ARG A 17 -0.48 -24.08 -0.54
C ARG A 17 -0.19 -24.50 0.90
N MET A 18 -0.91 -25.48 1.42
CA MET A 18 -0.64 -26.03 2.76
C MET A 18 0.76 -26.65 2.85
N ALA A 19 1.16 -27.40 1.82
CA ALA A 19 2.49 -28.00 1.75
C ALA A 19 3.60 -26.95 1.66
N CYS A 20 3.41 -25.85 0.93
CA CYS A 20 4.34 -24.73 0.88
C CYS A 20 4.44 -23.98 2.21
N ASN A 21 3.31 -23.76 2.88
CA ASN A 21 3.31 -23.08 4.18
C ASN A 21 4.00 -23.91 5.29
N SER A 22 3.95 -25.24 5.19
CA SER A 22 4.64 -26.17 6.09
C SER A 22 6.12 -26.42 5.74
N LYS A 23 6.65 -25.80 4.66
CA LYS A 23 8.00 -26.02 4.10
C LYS A 23 8.29 -27.49 3.73
N ALA A 24 7.26 -28.31 3.56
CA ALA A 24 7.40 -29.73 3.30
C ALA A 24 7.90 -30.05 1.86
N ILE A 25 7.67 -29.15 0.90
CA ILE A 25 8.05 -29.36 -0.51
C ILE A 25 8.69 -28.09 -1.08
N PRO A 26 10.02 -27.89 -0.93
CA PRO A 26 10.68 -26.64 -1.32
C PRO A 26 10.70 -26.40 -2.84
N VAL A 27 10.57 -27.43 -3.66
CA VAL A 27 10.68 -27.33 -5.12
C VAL A 27 9.52 -26.53 -5.77
N PHE A 28 8.34 -26.52 -5.14
CA PHE A 28 7.17 -25.82 -5.66
C PHE A 28 6.92 -24.47 -4.98
N CYS A 29 7.65 -24.14 -3.92
CA CYS A 29 7.42 -22.94 -3.12
C CYS A 29 8.11 -21.69 -3.67
N GLY A 30 8.83 -21.79 -4.78
CA GLY A 30 9.42 -20.65 -5.50
C GLY A 30 8.50 -20.00 -6.54
N VAL A 31 7.29 -20.56 -6.73
CA VAL A 31 6.29 -19.89 -7.57
C VAL A 31 5.73 -18.73 -6.76
N PRO A 32 5.87 -17.47 -7.22
CA PRO A 32 5.26 -16.35 -6.54
C PRO A 32 3.77 -16.63 -6.39
N THR A 33 3.24 -16.42 -5.19
CA THR A 33 1.79 -16.43 -4.94
C THR A 33 1.18 -15.21 -5.61
N ASP A 34 1.28 -15.21 -6.93
CA ASP A 34 0.84 -14.13 -7.78
C ASP A 34 -0.69 -14.16 -7.86
N PRO A 35 -1.36 -12.99 -7.77
CA PRO A 35 -2.79 -12.83 -8.04
C PRO A 35 -3.25 -13.37 -9.39
N GLY A 36 -2.34 -13.78 -10.28
CA GLY A 36 -2.65 -14.44 -11.55
C GLY A 36 -3.41 -15.76 -11.46
N LEU A 37 -3.50 -16.38 -10.29
CA LEU A 37 -4.30 -17.60 -10.05
C LEU A 37 -5.72 -17.33 -9.54
N TYR A 38 -6.14 -16.07 -9.51
CA TYR A 38 -7.54 -15.72 -9.33
C TYR A 38 -8.41 -16.44 -10.42
N PRO A 39 -9.58 -17.03 -10.07
CA PRO A 39 -10.30 -16.97 -8.81
C PRO A 39 -9.97 -18.10 -7.82
N PHE A 40 -8.95 -18.90 -8.07
CA PHE A 40 -8.79 -20.20 -7.42
C PHE A 40 -7.98 -20.15 -6.11
N LEU A 41 -7.15 -19.13 -5.87
CA LEU A 41 -6.18 -19.17 -4.78
C LEU A 41 -6.13 -17.98 -3.83
N ASP A 42 -6.56 -16.81 -4.22
CA ASP A 42 -6.52 -15.66 -3.34
C ASP A 42 -7.81 -14.85 -3.43
N TYR A 43 -8.59 -14.96 -2.37
CA TYR A 43 -9.61 -13.99 -2.09
C TYR A 43 -9.02 -13.01 -1.06
N PRO A 44 -8.35 -11.94 -1.49
CA PRO A 44 -7.65 -11.03 -0.57
C PRO A 44 -8.60 -10.36 0.42
N MET A 45 -9.92 -10.39 0.15
CA MET A 45 -10.95 -9.87 1.05
C MET A 45 -10.96 -10.52 2.45
N TYR A 46 -10.42 -11.74 2.59
CA TYR A 46 -10.45 -12.47 3.87
C TYR A 46 -9.05 -12.77 4.42
N SER A 47 -8.00 -12.39 3.71
CA SER A 47 -6.63 -12.70 4.14
C SER A 47 -6.19 -11.89 5.37
N LYS A 48 -6.87 -10.79 5.69
CA LYS A 48 -6.60 -9.95 6.85
C LYS A 48 -7.91 -9.59 7.56
N ALA A 49 -8.44 -10.52 8.34
CA ALA A 49 -9.48 -10.17 9.32
C ALA A 49 -8.82 -9.41 10.46
N TYR A 50 -9.09 -8.12 10.56
CA TYR A 50 -8.67 -7.35 11.72
C TYR A 50 -9.53 -7.71 12.93
N LYS A 51 -8.88 -8.06 14.04
CA LYS A 51 -9.55 -8.33 15.31
C LYS A 51 -9.83 -7.01 16.02
N GLU A 52 -10.80 -7.03 16.91
CA GLU A 52 -11.04 -5.93 17.85
C GLU A 52 -9.75 -5.58 18.60
N GLY A 53 -9.48 -4.28 18.75
CA GLY A 53 -8.24 -3.77 19.33
C GLY A 53 -7.05 -3.72 18.36
N THR A 54 -7.20 -4.21 17.12
CA THR A 54 -6.14 -4.06 16.11
C THR A 54 -5.99 -2.59 15.73
N THR A 55 -4.74 -2.11 15.72
CA THR A 55 -4.39 -0.79 15.20
C THR A 55 -3.83 -0.90 13.79
N VAL A 56 -4.29 -0.03 12.91
CA VAL A 56 -3.85 0.06 11.50
C VAL A 56 -3.37 1.47 11.24
N PRO A 57 -2.16 1.67 10.70
CA PRO A 57 -1.71 3.00 10.32
C PRO A 57 -2.54 3.51 9.13
N ASN A 58 -2.90 4.79 9.18
CA ASN A 58 -3.54 5.52 8.09
C ASN A 58 -2.66 6.70 7.72
N TYR A 59 -2.07 6.62 6.56
CA TYR A 59 -1.14 7.61 6.07
C TYR A 59 -1.84 8.63 5.19
N THR A 60 -1.51 9.90 5.39
CA THR A 60 -1.95 11.03 4.56
C THR A 60 -0.75 11.82 4.12
N LEU A 61 -0.69 12.14 2.83
CA LEU A 61 0.34 12.99 2.25
C LEU A 61 -0.29 14.32 1.85
N VAL A 62 0.23 15.42 2.37
CA VAL A 62 -0.26 16.78 2.11
C VAL A 62 0.82 17.57 1.40
N ALA A 63 0.51 18.11 0.22
CA ALA A 63 1.37 19.08 -0.47
C ALA A 63 1.23 20.45 0.15
N ILE A 64 2.33 21.18 0.26
CA ILE A 64 2.39 22.59 0.69
C ILE A 64 2.95 23.39 -0.47
N PHE A 65 2.15 24.31 -0.99
CA PHE A 65 2.49 25.14 -2.13
C PHE A 65 3.23 26.41 -1.72
N GLU A 66 3.82 27.11 -2.68
CA GLU A 66 4.59 28.34 -2.45
C GLU A 66 3.75 29.46 -1.79
N ASP A 67 2.46 29.51 -2.10
CA ASP A 67 1.51 30.45 -1.50
C ASP A 67 1.06 30.07 -0.08
N GLY A 68 1.57 28.97 0.46
CA GLY A 68 1.21 28.43 1.77
C GLY A 68 -0.10 27.64 1.79
N THR A 69 -0.74 27.44 0.64
CA THR A 69 -1.93 26.57 0.56
C THR A 69 -1.53 25.10 0.72
N GLU A 70 -2.45 24.32 1.28
CA GLU A 70 -2.25 22.90 1.52
C GLU A 70 -3.29 22.08 0.76
N ARG A 71 -2.87 20.95 0.18
CA ARG A 71 -3.76 20.00 -0.49
C ARG A 71 -3.38 18.58 -0.16
N THR A 72 -4.35 17.78 0.25
CA THR A 72 -4.15 16.33 0.38
C THR A 72 -3.94 15.72 -1.00
N LEU A 73 -2.86 14.95 -1.13
CA LEU A 73 -2.53 14.23 -2.35
C LEU A 73 -3.22 12.88 -2.39
N THR A 74 -3.69 12.52 -3.57
CA THR A 74 -4.42 11.28 -3.84
C THR A 74 -3.68 10.42 -4.87
N PRO A 75 -3.99 9.13 -5.01
CA PRO A 75 -3.40 8.28 -6.05
C PRO A 75 -3.57 8.85 -7.45
N GLU A 76 -4.70 9.48 -7.72
CA GLU A 76 -5.08 10.05 -9.02
C GLU A 76 -4.14 11.20 -9.43
N ASP A 77 -3.65 11.98 -8.47
CA ASP A 77 -2.71 13.09 -8.70
C ASP A 77 -1.39 12.60 -9.34
N PHE A 78 -1.03 11.34 -9.12
CA PHE A 78 0.17 10.70 -9.63
C PHE A 78 -0.12 9.69 -10.76
N GLY A 79 -1.37 9.54 -11.17
CA GLY A 79 -1.77 8.50 -12.13
C GLY A 79 -1.57 7.07 -11.61
N LEU A 80 -1.55 6.88 -10.30
CA LEU A 80 -1.32 5.60 -9.64
C LEU A 80 -2.62 4.92 -9.20
N SER A 81 -2.60 3.59 -9.10
CA SER A 81 -3.65 2.90 -8.34
C SER A 81 -3.43 3.10 -6.84
N ALA A 82 -4.53 2.97 -6.05
CA ALA A 82 -4.44 3.04 -4.58
C ALA A 82 -3.44 2.03 -4.00
N TYR A 83 -3.26 0.88 -4.63
CA TYR A 83 -2.27 -0.11 -4.22
C TYR A 83 -0.84 0.44 -4.31
N TRP A 84 -0.42 0.96 -5.48
CA TRP A 84 0.93 1.51 -5.68
C TRP A 84 1.18 2.78 -4.88
N PHE A 85 0.15 3.62 -4.73
CA PHE A 85 0.22 4.78 -3.88
C PHE A 85 0.59 4.40 -2.44
N ASN A 86 -0.13 3.41 -1.86
CA ASN A 86 0.08 2.99 -0.47
C ASN A 86 1.33 2.13 -0.25
N THR A 87 1.73 1.31 -1.25
CA THR A 87 2.83 0.34 -1.07
C THR A 87 4.19 0.83 -1.56
N SER A 88 4.21 1.87 -2.39
CA SER A 88 5.47 2.37 -2.99
C SER A 88 5.66 3.86 -2.75
N LEU A 89 4.67 4.71 -3.10
CA LEU A 89 4.83 6.15 -3.00
C LEU A 89 4.87 6.61 -1.54
N LEU A 90 3.87 6.28 -0.72
CA LEU A 90 3.85 6.72 0.68
C LEU A 90 5.07 6.27 1.47
N PRO A 91 5.56 5.02 1.37
CA PRO A 91 6.82 4.62 1.99
C PRO A 91 8.05 5.42 1.51
N ALA A 92 8.12 5.79 0.23
CA ALA A 92 9.21 6.60 -0.30
C ALA A 92 9.24 8.01 0.31
N PHE A 93 8.07 8.65 0.47
CA PHE A 93 7.93 9.95 1.13
C PHE A 93 8.19 9.84 2.63
N GLN A 94 7.70 8.80 3.29
CA GLN A 94 7.93 8.55 4.71
C GLN A 94 9.42 8.39 5.02
N ALA A 95 10.13 7.62 4.20
CA ALA A 95 11.57 7.37 4.35
C ALA A 95 12.44 8.47 3.73
N LYS A 96 11.85 9.54 3.16
CA LYS A 96 12.53 10.65 2.48
C LYS A 96 13.54 10.19 1.43
N GLN A 97 13.19 9.17 0.64
CA GLN A 97 14.04 8.62 -0.41
C GLN A 97 14.13 9.60 -1.58
N ALA A 98 15.17 10.43 -1.61
CA ALA A 98 15.30 11.56 -2.53
C ALA A 98 15.10 11.18 -4.00
N LEU A 99 15.72 10.08 -4.47
CA LEU A 99 15.59 9.63 -5.86
C LEU A 99 14.17 9.16 -6.20
N ALA A 100 13.54 8.39 -5.32
CA ALA A 100 12.18 7.91 -5.55
C ALA A 100 11.18 9.06 -5.51
N VAL A 101 11.30 9.95 -4.52
CA VAL A 101 10.45 11.13 -4.39
C VAL A 101 10.58 12.04 -5.61
N SER A 102 11.80 12.31 -6.10
CA SER A 102 11.99 13.13 -7.31
C SER A 102 11.32 12.53 -8.55
N THR A 103 11.33 11.19 -8.68
CA THR A 103 10.65 10.51 -9.78
C THR A 103 9.13 10.71 -9.67
N TYR A 104 8.53 10.51 -8.49
CA TYR A 104 7.09 10.74 -8.29
C TYR A 104 6.69 12.20 -8.48
N LEU A 105 7.55 13.16 -8.11
CA LEU A 105 7.30 14.59 -8.36
C LEU A 105 7.30 14.90 -9.87
N ALA A 106 8.22 14.29 -10.64
CA ALA A 106 8.22 14.44 -12.08
C ALA A 106 6.93 13.88 -12.74
N ASP A 107 6.45 12.73 -12.28
CA ASP A 107 5.18 12.14 -12.75
C ASP A 107 3.99 13.03 -12.39
N TYR A 108 3.97 13.60 -11.18
CA TYR A 108 2.96 14.52 -10.71
C TYR A 108 2.88 15.81 -11.55
N GLU A 109 4.03 16.41 -11.86
CA GLU A 109 4.13 17.59 -12.72
C GLU A 109 3.77 17.27 -14.18
N ALA A 110 4.20 16.10 -14.68
CA ALA A 110 3.84 15.64 -16.02
C ALA A 110 2.34 15.42 -16.18
N ALA A 111 1.61 15.11 -15.12
CA ALA A 111 0.15 15.06 -15.09
C ALA A 111 -0.52 16.44 -15.12
N GLY A 112 0.25 17.54 -15.16
CA GLY A 112 -0.24 18.91 -15.22
C GLY A 112 -0.60 19.51 -13.86
N ASN A 113 -0.17 18.92 -12.78
CA ASN A 113 -0.38 19.46 -11.44
C ASN A 113 0.66 20.55 -11.10
N PRO A 114 0.29 21.56 -10.30
CA PRO A 114 1.21 22.61 -9.90
C PRO A 114 2.30 22.07 -8.95
N PRO A 115 3.58 22.48 -9.11
CA PRO A 115 4.64 22.05 -8.22
C PRO A 115 4.39 22.52 -6.77
N PHE A 116 4.81 21.74 -5.80
CA PHE A 116 4.75 22.09 -4.37
C PHE A 116 6.15 22.14 -3.77
N VAL A 117 6.35 22.98 -2.76
CA VAL A 117 7.66 23.30 -2.18
C VAL A 117 8.01 22.47 -0.95
N ALA A 118 7.01 21.88 -0.33
CA ALA A 118 7.17 21.01 0.82
C ALA A 118 6.03 20.00 0.90
N PHE A 119 6.23 18.96 1.67
CA PHE A 119 5.15 18.01 2.00
C PHE A 119 5.04 17.81 3.50
N ARG A 120 3.83 17.54 3.96
CA ARG A 120 3.57 17.03 5.30
C ARG A 120 3.05 15.60 5.20
N PHE A 121 3.73 14.71 5.90
CA PHE A 121 3.35 13.30 6.02
C PHE A 121 2.69 13.10 7.38
N GLU A 122 1.48 12.57 7.38
CA GLU A 122 0.69 12.33 8.58
C GLU A 122 0.43 10.85 8.73
N ASN A 123 0.58 10.33 9.93
CA ASN A 123 0.27 8.96 10.31
C ASN A 123 -0.73 8.97 11.47
N ALA A 124 -1.96 8.58 11.22
CA ALA A 124 -2.96 8.39 12.25
C ALA A 124 -3.19 6.90 12.50
N LEU A 125 -3.19 6.48 13.75
CA LEU A 125 -3.53 5.11 14.11
C LEU A 125 -5.04 4.93 14.17
N LEU A 126 -5.57 4.04 13.34
CA LEU A 126 -6.97 3.63 13.34
C LEU A 126 -7.11 2.39 14.24
N THR A 127 -7.89 2.48 15.30
CA THR A 127 -8.18 1.34 16.18
C THR A 127 -9.56 0.77 15.85
N ILE A 128 -9.63 -0.50 15.54
CA ILE A 128 -10.86 -1.21 15.21
C ILE A 128 -11.54 -1.63 16.51
N THR A 129 -12.79 -1.21 16.69
CA THR A 129 -13.62 -1.56 17.86
C THR A 129 -14.96 -2.11 17.41
N GLN A 130 -15.73 -2.74 18.32
CA GLN A 130 -17.09 -3.19 18.04
C GLN A 130 -18.04 -2.03 17.68
N ALA A 131 -17.78 -0.84 18.18
CA ALA A 131 -18.58 0.35 17.90
C ALA A 131 -18.19 1.07 16.60
N GLY A 132 -17.07 0.66 15.96
CA GLY A 132 -16.54 1.28 14.75
C GLY A 132 -15.02 1.50 14.82
N VAL A 133 -14.54 2.45 14.03
CA VAL A 133 -13.12 2.79 13.95
C VAL A 133 -12.87 4.08 14.73
N LEU A 134 -11.95 4.01 15.69
CA LEU A 134 -11.47 5.18 16.43
C LEU A 134 -10.18 5.68 15.79
N THR A 135 -10.10 6.98 15.50
CA THR A 135 -8.90 7.62 14.97
C THR A 135 -8.12 8.23 16.13
N GLY A 136 -6.88 7.80 16.29
CA GLY A 136 -5.93 8.39 17.23
C GLY A 136 -5.40 9.74 16.74
N PRO A 137 -4.68 10.50 17.59
CA PRO A 137 -4.04 11.73 17.18
C PRO A 137 -3.00 11.42 16.08
N PRO A 138 -2.94 12.23 15.00
CA PRO A 138 -1.95 12.04 13.95
C PRO A 138 -0.55 12.44 14.44
N GLU A 139 0.44 11.62 14.13
CA GLU A 139 1.84 12.00 14.14
C GLU A 139 2.19 12.57 12.77
N ALA A 140 2.76 13.77 12.73
CA ALA A 140 3.06 14.44 11.48
C ALA A 140 4.50 14.98 11.46
N PHE A 141 5.11 14.96 10.29
CA PHE A 141 6.32 15.71 10.02
C PHE A 141 6.20 16.44 8.67
N THR A 142 6.90 17.58 8.58
CA THR A 142 6.99 18.37 7.34
C THR A 142 8.43 18.31 6.83
N SER A 143 8.56 18.17 5.52
CA SER A 143 9.87 18.16 4.85
C SER A 143 9.86 19.10 3.64
N PRO A 144 10.85 19.99 3.52
CA PRO A 144 10.99 20.83 2.32
C PRO A 144 11.42 20.00 1.12
N LEU A 145 11.19 20.51 -0.07
CA LEU A 145 11.69 20.00 -1.34
C LEU A 145 12.66 21.03 -1.98
N PRO A 146 13.65 20.57 -2.72
CA PRO A 146 14.05 19.17 -2.93
C PRO A 146 14.61 18.54 -1.64
N LEU A 147 14.41 17.22 -1.49
CA LEU A 147 15.04 16.48 -0.40
C LEU A 147 16.56 16.58 -0.57
N GLY A 148 17.27 17.08 0.44
CA GLY A 148 18.71 17.07 0.43
C GLY A 148 19.23 15.64 0.27
N ALA A 149 20.26 15.43 -0.54
CA ALA A 149 21.05 14.22 -0.47
C ALA A 149 21.65 14.21 0.95
N GLU A 150 21.15 13.36 1.82
CA GLU A 150 21.82 13.07 3.07
C GLU A 150 23.15 12.39 2.69
N ASP A 151 24.27 13.07 3.00
CA ASP A 151 25.65 12.59 2.87
C ASP A 151 25.90 11.35 3.73
#